data_dd162638f179ce9b36b07e5138e905e4
#
_entry.id   dd162638f179ce9b36b07e5138e905e4
#
_cell.length_a   1.000
_cell.length_b   1.000
_cell.length_c   1.000
_cell.angle_alpha   90.00
_cell.angle_beta   90.00
_cell.angle_gamma   90.00
#
_symmetry.space_group_name_H-M   'P 1'
#
loop_
_entity.id
_entity.type
_entity.pdbx_description
1 polymer ?
#
loop_
_entity_poly.entity_id
_entity_poly.type
_entity_poly.pdbx_seq_one_letter_code
_entity_poly.pdbx_strand_id
1 'polypeptide(L)'
;MDNRKIFVYFACFHDSEVIPTIIDLYKKATLPQNITVGIDFQWMREDIKDDFVDWVSKNPQYNIRYTLTEYTMGNFWNIIGLAKGRKRAYELREDEAFALLIDGHSMFGWHWDTKCITKYLKAEEITDKPILHGYAGYYVLDKNRNRLFLDGYRSHIRYQYYVNYDENDPYQKEAKFKWHERLPTFIITKE
;
A
#
# COMPACT_ATOMS: atom_id res chain seq x y z
N MET A 1 7.25 -12.87 -20.79
CA MET A 1 7.73 -11.58 -20.30
C MET A 1 7.54 -11.54 -18.81
N ASP A 2 8.59 -11.21 -18.07
CA ASP A 2 8.53 -11.15 -16.60
C ASP A 2 7.74 -9.89 -16.20
N ASN A 3 6.43 -10.02 -16.02
CA ASN A 3 5.59 -8.90 -15.62
C ASN A 3 5.67 -8.72 -14.09
N ARG A 4 6.75 -8.06 -13.63
CA ARG A 4 6.95 -7.70 -12.22
C ARG A 4 6.47 -6.29 -11.89
N LYS A 5 5.50 -5.79 -12.63
CA LYS A 5 4.91 -4.49 -12.33
C LYS A 5 4.09 -4.55 -11.05
N ILE A 6 4.27 -3.58 -10.18
CA ILE A 6 3.55 -3.43 -8.91
C ILE A 6 2.73 -2.17 -8.95
N PHE A 7 1.43 -2.30 -8.73
CA PHE A 7 0.53 -1.18 -8.46
C PHE A 7 0.41 -0.97 -6.95
N VAL A 8 0.99 0.10 -6.44
CA VAL A 8 0.89 0.48 -5.03
C VAL A 8 -0.26 1.44 -4.88
N TYR A 9 -1.21 1.17 -3.99
CA TYR A 9 -2.39 2.01 -3.88
C TYR A 9 -2.79 2.31 -2.44
N PHE A 10 -3.33 3.50 -2.23
CA PHE A 10 -3.83 3.95 -0.95
C PHE A 10 -4.82 5.11 -1.08
N ALA A 11 -5.64 5.30 -0.06
CA ALA A 11 -6.42 6.51 0.13
C ALA A 11 -5.79 7.36 1.22
N CYS A 12 -5.81 8.67 1.07
CA CYS A 12 -5.30 9.60 2.07
C CYS A 12 -6.26 10.78 2.26
N PHE A 13 -6.31 11.29 3.48
CA PHE A 13 -7.11 12.46 3.83
C PHE A 13 -6.25 13.41 4.67
N HIS A 14 -5.98 14.61 4.15
CA HIS A 14 -5.15 15.64 4.81
C HIS A 14 -3.82 15.12 5.36
N ASP A 15 -3.22 14.13 4.72
CA ASP A 15 -2.01 13.48 5.21
C ASP A 15 -0.76 14.12 4.60
N SER A 16 -0.02 14.88 5.39
CA SER A 16 1.23 15.52 4.97
C SER A 16 2.37 14.54 4.68
N GLU A 17 2.20 13.25 5.02
CA GLU A 17 3.21 12.22 4.83
C GLU A 17 3.10 11.51 3.46
N VAL A 18 2.10 11.85 2.64
CA VAL A 18 1.89 11.25 1.32
C VAL A 18 3.10 11.43 0.41
N ILE A 19 3.55 12.65 0.23
CA ILE A 19 4.71 12.95 -0.62
C ILE A 19 5.99 12.28 -0.09
N PRO A 20 6.35 12.41 1.20
CA PRO A 20 7.46 11.67 1.78
C PRO A 20 7.35 10.14 1.61
N THR A 21 6.13 9.57 1.68
CA THR A 21 5.90 8.14 1.46
C THR A 21 6.22 7.74 0.02
N ILE A 22 5.74 8.51 -0.96
CA ILE A 22 6.01 8.26 -2.39
C ILE A 22 7.52 8.32 -2.66
N ILE A 23 8.19 9.36 -2.17
CA ILE A 23 9.64 9.51 -2.34
C ILE A 23 10.40 8.32 -1.75
N ASP A 24 10.06 7.92 -0.53
CA ASP A 24 10.71 6.80 0.16
C ASP A 24 10.49 5.47 -0.56
N LEU A 25 9.27 5.25 -1.06
CA LEU A 25 8.87 4.10 -1.85
C LEU A 25 9.76 3.93 -3.09
N TYR A 26 9.84 4.95 -3.91
CA TYR A 26 10.63 4.91 -5.15
C TYR A 26 12.14 4.86 -4.89
N LYS A 27 12.63 5.63 -3.92
CA LYS A 27 14.06 5.68 -3.55
C LYS A 27 14.61 4.34 -3.10
N LYS A 28 13.79 3.52 -2.44
CA LYS A 28 14.22 2.25 -1.84
C LYS A 28 13.86 1.02 -2.67
N ALA A 29 13.19 1.21 -3.78
CA ALA A 29 12.91 0.14 -4.72
C ALA A 29 14.16 -0.28 -5.50
N THR A 30 14.21 -1.53 -5.90
CA THR A 30 15.24 -2.07 -6.82
C THR A 30 14.90 -1.74 -8.28
N LEU A 31 13.62 -1.79 -8.62
CA LEU A 31 13.10 -1.58 -9.97
C LEU A 31 12.01 -0.50 -9.97
N PRO A 32 12.37 0.77 -9.66
CA PRO A 32 11.39 1.85 -9.55
C PRO A 32 10.57 2.07 -10.82
N GLN A 33 11.13 1.75 -11.99
CA GLN A 33 10.43 1.85 -13.28
C GLN A 33 9.26 0.85 -13.43
N ASN A 34 9.20 -0.18 -12.59
CA ASN A 34 8.14 -1.16 -12.58
C ASN A 34 7.03 -0.84 -11.56
N ILE A 35 7.07 0.35 -10.98
CA ILE A 35 6.13 0.75 -9.94
C ILE A 35 5.19 1.82 -10.48
N THR A 36 3.91 1.65 -10.24
CA THR A 36 2.86 2.66 -10.41
C THR A 36 2.19 2.90 -9.08
N VAL A 37 1.93 4.15 -8.73
CA VAL A 37 1.22 4.52 -7.50
C VAL A 37 -0.17 5.04 -7.83
N GLY A 38 -1.21 4.43 -7.24
CA GLY A 38 -2.60 4.87 -7.35
C GLY A 38 -3.08 5.52 -6.05
N ILE A 39 -3.64 6.72 -6.13
CA ILE A 39 -4.02 7.51 -4.94
C ILE A 39 -5.46 8.03 -5.07
N ASP A 40 -6.30 7.78 -4.06
CA ASP A 40 -7.50 8.59 -3.84
C ASP A 40 -7.15 9.69 -2.84
N PHE A 41 -6.87 10.88 -3.36
CA PHE A 41 -6.49 12.05 -2.56
C PHE A 41 -7.74 12.80 -2.14
N GLN A 42 -8.06 12.70 -0.85
CA GLN A 42 -9.23 13.33 -0.25
C GLN A 42 -8.82 14.65 0.44
N TRP A 43 -9.51 15.72 0.13
CA TRP A 43 -9.13 17.06 0.57
C TRP A 43 -10.34 17.89 1.03
N MET A 44 -10.10 18.85 1.94
CA MET A 44 -11.04 19.86 2.39
C MET A 44 -10.56 21.28 2.10
N ARG A 45 -9.25 21.45 1.94
CA ARG A 45 -8.60 22.73 1.71
C ARG A 45 -7.95 22.71 0.33
N GLU A 46 -8.28 23.71 -0.46
CA GLU A 46 -7.85 23.77 -1.87
C GLU A 46 -6.33 23.90 -2.01
N ASP A 47 -5.70 24.68 -1.12
CA ASP A 47 -4.25 24.83 -1.08
C ASP A 47 -3.51 23.47 -0.93
N ILE A 48 -4.00 22.56 -0.08
CA ILE A 48 -3.40 21.22 0.10
C ILE A 48 -3.57 20.36 -1.16
N LYS A 49 -4.72 20.46 -1.82
CA LYS A 49 -4.94 19.79 -3.09
C LYS A 49 -3.99 20.33 -4.17
N ASP A 50 -3.90 21.64 -4.27
CA ASP A 50 -3.08 22.31 -5.28
C ASP A 50 -1.59 22.01 -5.08
N ASP A 51 -1.11 22.01 -3.83
CA ASP A 51 0.25 21.61 -3.48
C ASP A 51 0.55 20.17 -3.92
N PHE A 52 -0.37 19.23 -3.71
CA PHE A 52 -0.21 17.85 -4.15
C PHE A 52 -0.18 17.74 -5.69
N VAL A 53 -1.15 18.37 -6.37
CA VAL A 53 -1.25 18.34 -7.83
C VAL A 53 -0.03 19.00 -8.48
N ASP A 54 0.39 20.14 -7.96
CA ASP A 54 1.59 20.84 -8.43
C ASP A 54 2.86 19.98 -8.23
N TRP A 55 2.98 19.34 -7.06
CA TRP A 55 4.10 18.45 -6.80
C TRP A 55 4.13 17.27 -7.77
N VAL A 56 2.99 16.60 -8.01
CA VAL A 56 2.92 15.49 -8.98
C VAL A 56 3.32 15.96 -10.37
N SER A 57 2.83 17.12 -10.82
CA SER A 57 3.12 17.68 -12.14
C SER A 57 4.62 17.98 -12.34
N LYS A 58 5.30 18.41 -11.27
CA LYS A 58 6.74 18.72 -11.27
C LYS A 58 7.64 17.50 -11.11
N ASN A 59 7.06 16.34 -10.81
CA ASN A 59 7.80 15.11 -10.53
C ASN A 59 7.35 13.93 -11.41
N PRO A 60 7.39 14.07 -12.76
CA PRO A 60 6.91 13.06 -13.70
C PRO A 60 7.73 11.76 -13.69
N GLN A 61 8.90 11.75 -13.03
CA GLN A 61 9.70 10.54 -12.82
C GLN A 61 9.02 9.51 -11.90
N TYR A 62 8.02 9.95 -11.11
CA TYR A 62 7.15 9.07 -10.35
C TYR A 62 5.90 8.76 -11.17
N ASN A 63 5.65 7.51 -11.45
CA ASN A 63 4.46 7.10 -12.18
C ASN A 63 3.26 7.09 -11.21
N ILE A 64 2.53 8.21 -11.15
CA ILE A 64 1.42 8.42 -10.21
C ILE A 64 0.12 8.62 -10.98
N ARG A 65 -0.88 7.82 -10.65
CA ARG A 65 -2.27 8.00 -11.06
C ARG A 65 -3.08 8.38 -9.84
N TYR A 66 -3.98 9.36 -9.95
CA TYR A 66 -4.75 9.79 -8.79
C TYR A 66 -6.16 10.22 -9.14
N THR A 67 -7.05 10.12 -8.15
CA THR A 67 -8.35 10.78 -8.13
C THR A 67 -8.37 11.83 -7.04
N LEU A 68 -9.11 12.90 -7.27
CA LEU A 68 -9.33 13.98 -6.30
C LEU A 68 -10.74 13.87 -5.73
N THR A 69 -10.85 13.82 -4.42
CA THR A 69 -12.13 13.76 -3.74
C THR A 69 -12.27 14.91 -2.77
N GLU A 70 -13.18 15.84 -3.08
CA GLU A 70 -13.49 16.95 -2.20
C GLU A 70 -14.34 16.50 -1.01
N TYR A 71 -13.98 17.02 0.15
CA TYR A 71 -14.67 16.82 1.41
C TYR A 71 -15.35 18.13 1.81
N THR A 72 -16.67 18.24 1.70
CA THR A 72 -17.41 19.40 2.13
C THR A 72 -18.01 19.21 3.52
N MET A 73 -17.79 20.18 4.42
CA MET A 73 -18.25 20.15 5.82
C MET A 73 -19.78 20.03 6.01
N GLY A 74 -20.56 20.16 4.95
CA GLY A 74 -22.03 20.00 5.00
C GLY A 74 -22.54 18.59 4.66
N ASN A 75 -21.69 17.70 4.19
CA ASN A 75 -22.06 16.40 3.66
C ASN A 75 -21.42 15.24 4.43
N PHE A 76 -21.54 15.22 5.77
CA PHE A 76 -21.05 14.10 6.59
C PHE A 76 -21.60 12.73 6.13
N TRP A 77 -22.75 12.70 5.49
CA TRP A 77 -23.37 11.49 4.93
C TRP A 77 -22.71 11.00 3.63
N ASN A 78 -21.94 11.85 2.95
CA ASN A 78 -21.18 11.51 1.75
C ASN A 78 -19.69 11.24 2.04
N ILE A 79 -19.35 11.06 3.30
CA ILE A 79 -18.00 10.65 3.70
C ILE A 79 -17.66 9.34 2.99
N ILE A 80 -16.70 9.42 2.09
CA ILE A 80 -16.27 8.26 1.28
C ILE A 80 -15.54 7.25 2.14
N GLY A 81 -15.25 7.35 3.30
CA GLY A 81 -14.60 6.39 4.19
C GLY A 81 -13.39 5.66 3.56
N LEU A 82 -12.55 5.12 4.39
CA LEU A 82 -11.27 4.50 3.96
C LEU A 82 -11.47 3.38 2.92
N ALA A 83 -12.47 2.52 3.10
CA ALA A 83 -12.70 1.39 2.20
C ALA A 83 -13.08 1.84 0.78
N LYS A 84 -13.95 2.84 0.66
CA LYS A 84 -14.38 3.36 -0.63
C LYS A 84 -13.25 4.15 -1.31
N GLY A 85 -12.46 4.91 -0.56
CA GLY A 85 -11.28 5.58 -1.06
C GLY A 85 -10.23 4.58 -1.58
N ARG A 86 -9.96 3.50 -0.84
CA ARG A 86 -9.06 2.43 -1.29
C ARG A 86 -9.58 1.75 -2.57
N LYS A 87 -10.89 1.52 -2.69
CA LYS A 87 -11.49 1.00 -3.92
C LYS A 87 -11.22 1.92 -5.10
N ARG A 88 -11.47 3.24 -4.95
CA ARG A 88 -11.22 4.23 -6.02
C ARG A 88 -9.75 4.30 -6.43
N ALA A 89 -8.84 4.26 -5.46
CA ALA A 89 -7.41 4.19 -5.74
C ALA A 89 -7.06 2.90 -6.49
N TYR A 90 -7.66 1.77 -6.13
CA TYR A 90 -7.45 0.49 -6.82
C TYR A 90 -7.97 0.48 -8.26
N GLU A 91 -9.08 1.16 -8.53
CA GLU A 91 -9.68 1.28 -9.88
C GLU A 91 -8.78 2.03 -10.88
N LEU A 92 -7.69 2.67 -10.41
CA LEU A 92 -6.65 3.28 -11.27
C LEU A 92 -5.62 2.28 -11.79
N ARG A 93 -5.71 1.01 -11.38
CA ARG A 93 -4.85 -0.07 -11.85
C ARG A 93 -5.12 -0.39 -13.32
N GLU A 94 -4.09 -0.77 -14.05
CA GLU A 94 -4.17 -1.20 -15.45
C GLU A 94 -3.62 -2.61 -15.61
N ASP A 95 -2.38 -2.76 -16.08
CA ASP A 95 -1.74 -4.03 -16.44
C ASP A 95 -0.73 -4.55 -15.41
N GLU A 96 -0.64 -3.92 -14.25
CA GLU A 96 0.29 -4.33 -13.22
C GLU A 96 -0.10 -5.71 -12.65
N ALA A 97 0.86 -6.63 -12.60
CA ALA A 97 0.63 -8.00 -12.14
C ALA A 97 0.35 -8.08 -10.64
N PHE A 98 0.96 -7.20 -9.85
CA PHE A 98 0.81 -7.20 -8.40
C PHE A 98 0.13 -5.94 -7.93
N ALA A 99 -0.73 -6.06 -6.92
CA ALA A 99 -1.36 -4.94 -6.24
C ALA A 99 -0.92 -4.90 -4.77
N LEU A 100 -0.46 -3.74 -4.32
CA LEU A 100 0.06 -3.52 -2.98
C LEU A 100 -0.72 -2.41 -2.29
N LEU A 101 -1.51 -2.75 -1.29
CA LEU A 101 -2.21 -1.79 -0.43
C LEU A 101 -1.28 -1.33 0.70
N ILE A 102 -1.19 -0.01 0.89
CA ILE A 102 -0.45 0.61 2.00
C ILE A 102 -1.29 1.71 2.67
N ASP A 103 -0.75 2.33 3.70
CA ASP A 103 -1.24 3.60 4.23
C ASP A 103 -0.41 4.77 3.68
N GLY A 104 -1.03 5.97 3.57
CA GLY A 104 -0.39 7.17 3.02
C GLY A 104 0.83 7.66 3.80
N HIS A 105 1.05 7.16 5.02
CA HIS A 105 2.17 7.45 5.91
C HIS A 105 3.01 6.20 6.19
N SER A 106 3.56 5.62 5.13
CA SER A 106 4.36 4.39 5.20
C SER A 106 5.85 4.65 4.99
N MET A 107 6.70 3.82 5.62
CA MET A 107 8.14 3.75 5.36
C MET A 107 8.51 2.42 4.75
N PHE A 108 9.42 2.44 3.80
CA PHE A 108 9.87 1.25 3.08
C PHE A 108 11.27 0.79 3.52
N GLY A 109 11.50 -0.51 3.48
CA GLY A 109 12.84 -1.08 3.58
C GLY A 109 13.53 -1.10 2.20
N TRP A 110 14.86 -1.11 2.15
CA TRP A 110 15.59 -1.26 0.90
C TRP A 110 15.22 -2.56 0.17
N HIS A 111 15.05 -2.46 -1.15
CA HIS A 111 14.69 -3.58 -2.04
C HIS A 111 13.32 -4.20 -1.71
N TRP A 112 12.39 -3.39 -1.20
CA TRP A 112 11.08 -3.85 -0.76
C TRP A 112 10.29 -4.53 -1.89
N ASP A 113 10.37 -4.00 -3.10
CA ASP A 113 9.69 -4.47 -4.30
C ASP A 113 10.07 -5.92 -4.65
N THR A 114 11.36 -6.17 -4.81
CA THR A 114 11.88 -7.51 -5.13
C THR A 114 11.69 -8.49 -3.98
N LYS A 115 11.81 -8.04 -2.73
CA LYS A 115 11.54 -8.86 -1.54
C LYS A 115 10.07 -9.29 -1.47
N CYS A 116 9.14 -8.38 -1.75
CA CYS A 116 7.72 -8.68 -1.77
C CYS A 116 7.38 -9.71 -2.85
N ILE A 117 7.83 -9.48 -4.09
CA ILE A 117 7.60 -10.42 -5.20
C ILE A 117 8.22 -11.80 -4.89
N THR A 118 9.46 -11.84 -4.41
CA THR A 118 10.13 -13.11 -4.08
C THR A 118 9.34 -13.90 -3.03
N LYS A 119 8.82 -13.22 -2.02
CA LYS A 119 8.02 -13.91 -0.99
C LYS A 119 6.65 -14.32 -1.50
N TYR A 120 6.04 -13.52 -2.37
CA TYR A 120 4.79 -13.89 -3.01
C TYR A 120 4.95 -15.17 -3.86
N LEU A 121 5.97 -15.23 -4.70
CA LEU A 121 6.25 -16.40 -5.54
C LEU A 121 6.52 -17.67 -4.71
N LYS A 122 7.24 -17.54 -3.59
CA LYS A 122 7.39 -18.66 -2.64
C LYS A 122 6.08 -19.11 -2.01
N ALA A 123 5.14 -18.21 -1.78
CA ALA A 123 3.83 -18.57 -1.27
C ALA A 123 2.97 -19.24 -2.34
N GLU A 124 3.12 -18.89 -3.62
CA GLU A 124 2.46 -19.59 -4.74
C GLU A 124 2.88 -21.05 -4.87
N GLU A 125 4.09 -21.44 -4.42
CA GLU A 125 4.52 -22.84 -4.37
C GLU A 125 3.70 -23.67 -3.36
N ILE A 126 3.02 -23.02 -2.44
CA ILE A 126 2.29 -23.67 -1.33
C ILE A 126 0.78 -23.61 -1.55
N THR A 127 0.28 -22.55 -2.14
CA THR A 127 -1.17 -22.31 -2.32
C THR A 127 -1.44 -21.46 -3.55
N ASP A 128 -2.54 -21.76 -4.21
CA ASP A 128 -3.05 -20.91 -5.28
C ASP A 128 -3.49 -19.54 -4.72
N LYS A 129 -3.11 -18.47 -5.41
CA LYS A 129 -3.51 -17.07 -5.08
C LYS A 129 -3.24 -16.68 -3.62
N PRO A 130 -2.00 -16.73 -3.14
CA PRO A 130 -1.66 -16.31 -1.80
C PRO A 130 -1.92 -14.81 -1.60
N ILE A 131 -2.28 -14.43 -0.37
CA ILE A 131 -2.31 -13.04 0.06
C ILE A 131 -1.24 -12.85 1.11
N LEU A 132 -0.27 -11.98 0.86
CA LEU A 132 0.70 -11.59 1.88
C LEU A 132 0.23 -10.33 2.58
N HIS A 133 0.23 -10.36 3.88
CA HIS A 133 -0.06 -9.16 4.68
C HIS A 133 0.86 -9.06 5.89
N GLY A 134 1.03 -7.86 6.41
CA GLY A 134 1.82 -7.61 7.59
C GLY A 134 1.37 -6.37 8.34
N TYR A 135 1.85 -6.21 9.55
CA TYR A 135 1.68 -4.97 10.31
C TYR A 135 2.89 -4.07 10.13
N ALA A 136 2.66 -2.78 9.93
CA ALA A 136 3.73 -1.77 9.93
C ALA A 136 4.43 -1.73 11.28
N GLY A 137 5.74 -1.52 11.24
CA GLY A 137 6.43 -0.95 12.39
C GLY A 137 6.02 0.53 12.55
N TYR A 138 6.20 1.06 13.74
CA TYR A 138 5.94 2.47 13.99
C TYR A 138 7.17 3.32 13.69
N TYR A 139 6.96 4.51 13.17
CA TYR A 139 7.96 5.56 13.15
C TYR A 139 7.39 6.82 13.83
N VAL A 140 8.27 7.67 14.28
CA VAL A 140 7.93 9.01 14.79
C VAL A 140 8.64 10.05 13.95
N LEU A 141 8.10 11.26 13.92
CA LEU A 141 8.77 12.41 13.34
C LEU A 141 9.57 13.14 14.41
N ASP A 142 10.85 13.40 14.15
CA ASP A 142 11.64 14.28 14.98
C ASP A 142 11.21 15.76 14.78
N LYS A 143 11.85 16.68 15.51
CA LYS A 143 11.59 18.12 15.41
C LYS A 143 11.85 18.73 14.02
N ASN A 144 12.64 18.02 13.19
CA ASN A 144 12.96 18.41 11.81
C ASN A 144 12.11 17.64 10.79
N ARG A 145 11.09 16.89 11.25
CA ARG A 145 10.22 16.01 10.46
C ARG A 145 10.95 14.83 9.81
N ASN A 146 12.15 14.45 10.30
CA ASN A 146 12.77 13.20 9.87
C ASN A 146 12.03 12.01 10.47
N ARG A 147 11.85 10.98 9.66
CA ARG A 147 11.21 9.73 10.07
C ARG A 147 12.19 8.85 10.83
N LEU A 148 11.94 8.63 12.11
CA LEU A 148 12.74 7.80 12.99
C LEU A 148 12.00 6.50 13.27
N PHE A 149 12.60 5.38 12.90
CA PHE A 149 12.05 4.07 13.15
C PHE A 149 12.18 3.73 14.64
N LEU A 150 11.08 3.29 15.27
CA LEU A 150 11.12 2.86 16.66
C LEU A 150 11.58 1.40 16.74
N ASP A 151 12.79 1.19 17.27
CA ASP A 151 13.32 -0.14 17.58
C ASP A 151 12.39 -0.86 18.58
N GLY A 152 12.06 -2.09 18.25
CA GLY A 152 11.17 -2.94 19.08
C GLY A 152 9.80 -3.22 18.48
N TYR A 153 9.30 -2.35 17.58
CA TYR A 153 8.09 -2.59 16.81
C TYR A 153 8.47 -3.04 15.40
N ARG A 154 8.76 -4.32 15.25
CA ARG A 154 9.13 -4.87 13.96
C ARG A 154 7.89 -5.43 13.27
N SER A 155 7.69 -5.07 12.01
CA SER A 155 6.63 -5.63 11.19
C SER A 155 6.81 -7.14 11.02
N HIS A 156 5.74 -7.88 11.22
CA HIS A 156 5.71 -9.31 10.97
C HIS A 156 4.83 -9.58 9.75
N ILE A 157 5.35 -10.29 8.78
CA ILE A 157 4.50 -10.82 7.71
C ILE A 157 3.80 -12.06 8.22
N ARG A 158 2.49 -12.06 8.04
CA ARG A 158 1.65 -13.22 8.24
C ARG A 158 1.25 -13.75 6.87
N TYR A 159 1.40 -15.03 6.64
CA TYR A 159 0.75 -15.71 5.52
C TYR A 159 -0.62 -16.17 6.02
N GLN A 160 -1.66 -15.73 5.37
CA GLN A 160 -2.98 -16.27 5.58
C GLN A 160 -3.23 -17.29 4.47
N TYR A 161 -3.30 -18.55 4.84
CA TYR A 161 -3.77 -19.58 3.93
C TYR A 161 -5.28 -19.67 4.07
N TYR A 162 -6.01 -19.48 3.01
CA TYR A 162 -7.35 -20.02 2.90
C TYR A 162 -7.17 -21.52 2.56
N VAL A 163 -7.14 -22.37 3.56
CA VAL A 163 -7.29 -23.80 3.35
C VAL A 163 -8.69 -24.01 2.76
N ASN A 164 -8.81 -24.79 1.69
CA ASN A 164 -10.03 -25.10 0.99
C ASN A 164 -11.24 -24.99 1.90
N TYR A 165 -12.08 -24.01 1.63
CA TYR A 165 -13.30 -23.78 2.35
C TYR A 165 -14.18 -25.02 2.08
N ASP A 166 -14.34 -25.88 3.07
CA ASP A 166 -15.37 -26.91 3.00
C ASP A 166 -16.69 -26.19 3.23
N GLU A 167 -17.47 -26.05 2.18
CA GLU A 167 -18.78 -25.39 2.20
C GLU A 167 -19.73 -26.04 3.25
N ASN A 168 -19.42 -27.26 3.70
CA ASN A 168 -20.21 -28.03 4.65
C ASN A 168 -19.74 -27.88 6.10
N ASP A 169 -18.60 -27.21 6.36
CA ASP A 169 -18.12 -26.96 7.73
C ASP A 169 -18.08 -25.46 8.08
N PRO A 170 -19.18 -24.90 8.61
CA PRO A 170 -19.25 -23.48 9.02
C PRO A 170 -18.29 -23.12 10.17
N TYR A 171 -17.60 -24.09 10.77
CA TYR A 171 -16.68 -23.90 11.88
C TYR A 171 -15.21 -24.06 11.51
N GLN A 172 -14.84 -24.49 10.30
CA GLN A 172 -13.46 -24.52 9.84
C GLN A 172 -12.91 -23.11 9.55
N LYS A 173 -13.00 -22.23 10.52
CA LYS A 173 -12.41 -20.89 10.49
C LYS A 173 -10.95 -20.87 10.93
N GLU A 174 -10.27 -21.99 10.96
CA GLU A 174 -8.85 -22.01 11.31
C GLU A 174 -7.99 -21.64 10.10
N ALA A 175 -7.82 -20.33 9.90
CA ALA A 175 -6.71 -19.82 9.14
C ALA A 175 -5.40 -20.27 9.83
N LYS A 176 -4.68 -21.22 9.23
CA LYS A 176 -3.35 -21.60 9.71
C LYS A 176 -2.37 -20.48 9.40
N PHE A 177 -2.05 -19.69 10.41
CA PHE A 177 -1.03 -18.65 10.31
C PHE A 177 0.36 -19.28 10.51
N LYS A 178 1.24 -19.17 9.49
CA LYS A 178 2.67 -19.38 9.69
C LYS A 178 3.37 -18.03 9.80
N TRP A 179 4.09 -17.84 10.89
CA TRP A 179 4.94 -16.66 11.10
C TRP A 179 6.24 -16.83 10.32
N HIS A 180 6.52 -15.96 9.38
CA HIS A 180 7.79 -15.88 8.68
C HIS A 180 8.31 -14.46 8.65
N GLU A 181 9.61 -14.34 8.74
CA GLU A 181 10.46 -13.16 8.71
C GLU A 181 9.85 -11.77 8.42
N ARG A 182 10.46 -10.79 9.04
CA ARG A 182 10.10 -9.38 9.10
C ARG A 182 10.18 -8.67 7.76
N LEU A 183 9.08 -8.20 7.22
CA LEU A 183 9.00 -7.25 6.11
C LEU A 183 8.11 -6.06 6.48
N PRO A 184 8.28 -4.91 5.80
CA PRO A 184 7.36 -3.80 5.96
C PRO A 184 5.93 -4.21 5.56
N THR A 185 4.95 -3.49 6.06
CA THR A 185 3.51 -3.77 5.97
C THR A 185 3.02 -3.74 4.54
N PHE A 186 2.51 -4.86 4.09
CA PHE A 186 1.88 -4.91 2.78
C PHE A 186 0.73 -5.89 2.77
N ILE A 187 -0.29 -5.61 1.99
CA ILE A 187 -1.14 -6.63 1.41
C ILE A 187 -0.75 -6.68 -0.05
N ILE A 188 -0.12 -7.76 -0.50
CA ILE A 188 0.20 -7.96 -1.90
C ILE A 188 -0.60 -9.12 -2.45
N THR A 189 -1.23 -8.90 -3.58
CA THR A 189 -1.99 -9.89 -4.35
C THR A 189 -1.48 -9.89 -5.77
N LYS A 190 -1.67 -11.00 -6.45
CA LYS A 190 -1.46 -11.17 -7.88
C LYS A 190 -2.77 -11.62 -8.51
N GLU A 191 -3.14 -11.04 -9.60
CA GLU A 191 -4.27 -11.47 -10.42
C GLU A 191 -3.83 -12.34 -11.59
#